data_41fe8e293dfcb63af4d9eaea30ffac55
#
_entry.id   41fe8e293dfcb63af4d9eaea30ffac55
#
_cell.length_a   1.000
_cell.length_b   1.000
_cell.length_c   1.000
_cell.angle_alpha   90.00
_cell.angle_beta   90.00
_cell.angle_gamma   90.00
#
_symmetry.space_group_name_H-M   'P 1'
#
loop_
_entity.id
_entity.type
_entity.pdbx_description
1 polymer ?
#
loop_
_entity_poly.entity_id
_entity_poly.type
_entity_poly.pdbx_seq_one_letter_code
_entity_poly.pdbx_strand_id
1 'polypeptide(L)'
;MAVSFAVELQKARRRHDLLLCLLVPCMLVLWVGGLSKGSPEELANGYSELLYSVPVIHAIMLPVLMSVLASRLWDMENRGNMQKLLYTLQSRRSLFAGKVLFGGLEIFLVTFVEMAALILLGNLHGYTESFPGGQFLYLAVCTLAVNLMLFFSAFLIVLFAGNSLPALCVGIVGALLGLFSAFLPPIVSYFVPWGYFIPLGAYEVADWEEATHTVTYGVRGCNWGLLTFTVVVSGLLLYICWCSVQRQEV
;
A
#
# COMPACT_ATOMS: atom_id res chain seq x y z
N MET A 1 18.26 -12.71 14.27
CA MET A 1 17.48 -12.15 13.14
C MET A 1 16.94 -13.24 12.22
N ALA A 2 17.76 -14.11 11.63
CA ALA A 2 17.27 -15.16 10.73
C ALA A 2 16.23 -16.10 11.37
N VAL A 3 16.46 -16.52 12.61
CA VAL A 3 15.51 -17.37 13.36
C VAL A 3 14.18 -16.65 13.61
N SER A 4 14.21 -15.39 14.02
CA SER A 4 12.99 -14.60 14.27
C SER A 4 12.16 -14.42 12.99
N PHE A 5 12.82 -14.16 11.86
CA PHE A 5 12.16 -14.07 10.55
C PHE A 5 11.54 -15.42 10.13
N ALA A 6 12.25 -16.52 10.28
CA ALA A 6 11.73 -17.86 9.97
C ALA A 6 10.49 -18.21 10.81
N VAL A 7 10.46 -17.81 12.08
CA VAL A 7 9.32 -17.98 12.97
C VAL A 7 8.12 -17.15 12.48
N GLU A 8 8.33 -15.89 12.07
CA GLU A 8 7.25 -15.06 11.53
C GLU A 8 6.69 -15.65 10.22
N LEU A 9 7.54 -16.16 9.34
CA LEU A 9 7.12 -16.86 8.12
C LEU A 9 6.27 -18.11 8.41
N GLN A 10 6.64 -18.88 9.43
CA GLN A 10 5.86 -20.04 9.86
C GLN A 10 4.49 -19.65 10.47
N LYS A 11 4.44 -18.55 11.22
CA LYS A 11 3.18 -17.99 11.76
C LYS A 11 2.27 -17.49 10.62
N ALA A 12 2.82 -16.81 9.64
CA ALA A 12 2.10 -16.27 8.48
C ALA A 12 1.41 -17.36 7.66
N ARG A 13 2.07 -18.52 7.51
CA ARG A 13 1.46 -19.69 6.84
C ARG A 13 0.17 -20.14 7.50
N ARG A 14 0.08 -20.07 8.84
CA ARG A 14 -1.14 -20.44 9.59
C ARG A 14 -2.20 -19.34 9.58
N ARG A 15 -1.80 -18.08 9.41
CA ARG A 15 -2.70 -16.91 9.37
C ARG A 15 -3.25 -16.62 7.98
N HIS A 16 -2.74 -17.29 6.95
CA HIS A 16 -3.07 -17.01 5.54
C HIS A 16 -2.76 -15.56 5.11
N ASP A 17 -1.73 -14.92 5.71
CA ASP A 17 -1.35 -13.55 5.37
C ASP A 17 -0.91 -13.45 3.91
N LEU A 18 -0.13 -14.41 3.43
CA LEU A 18 0.28 -14.48 2.03
C LEU A 18 -0.89 -14.59 1.05
N LEU A 19 -2.00 -15.19 1.48
CA LEU A 19 -3.22 -15.26 0.66
C LEU A 19 -3.86 -13.87 0.54
N LEU A 20 -3.86 -13.06 1.59
CA LEU A 20 -4.31 -11.66 1.51
C LEU A 20 -3.42 -10.81 0.61
N CYS A 21 -2.09 -11.00 0.71
CA CYS A 21 -1.13 -10.30 -0.15
C CYS A 21 -1.30 -10.64 -1.65
N LEU A 22 -1.87 -11.79 -1.96
CA LEU A 22 -2.19 -12.19 -3.33
C LEU A 22 -3.60 -11.74 -3.75
N LEU A 23 -4.59 -11.96 -2.89
CA LEU A 23 -6.01 -11.80 -3.22
C LEU A 23 -6.38 -10.33 -3.41
N VAL A 24 -5.91 -9.42 -2.53
CA VAL A 24 -6.27 -8.01 -2.61
C VAL A 24 -5.72 -7.33 -3.86
N PRO A 25 -4.43 -7.48 -4.24
CA PRO A 25 -3.94 -6.97 -5.52
C PRO A 25 -4.66 -7.56 -6.74
N CYS A 26 -4.97 -8.85 -6.72
CA CYS A 26 -5.74 -9.46 -7.81
C CYS A 26 -7.15 -8.88 -7.93
N MET A 27 -7.84 -8.65 -6.80
CA MET A 27 -9.16 -7.99 -6.81
C MET A 27 -9.08 -6.56 -7.35
N LEU A 28 -8.04 -5.80 -6.98
CA LEU A 28 -7.79 -4.46 -7.47
C LEU A 28 -7.62 -4.46 -8.99
N VAL A 29 -6.79 -5.35 -9.51
CA VAL A 29 -6.53 -5.47 -10.95
C VAL A 29 -7.79 -5.91 -11.72
N LEU A 30 -8.58 -6.83 -11.17
CA LEU A 30 -9.87 -7.23 -11.75
C LEU A 30 -10.86 -6.07 -11.77
N TRP A 31 -10.86 -5.22 -10.76
CA TRP A 31 -11.71 -4.02 -10.74
C TRP A 31 -11.32 -3.07 -11.87
N VAL A 32 -10.02 -2.73 -11.97
CA VAL A 32 -9.53 -1.84 -13.04
C VAL A 32 -9.82 -2.42 -14.42
N GLY A 33 -9.53 -3.70 -14.62
CA GLY A 33 -9.79 -4.39 -15.90
C GLY A 33 -11.27 -4.47 -16.26
N GLY A 34 -12.17 -4.54 -15.28
CA GLY A 34 -13.60 -4.53 -15.48
C GLY A 34 -14.19 -3.17 -15.89
N LEU A 35 -13.45 -2.08 -15.73
CA LEU A 35 -13.87 -0.74 -16.17
C LEU A 35 -13.65 -0.53 -17.67
N SER A 36 -12.69 -1.22 -18.29
CA SER A 36 -12.40 -1.11 -19.73
C SER A 36 -13.49 -1.80 -20.56
N LYS A 37 -14.05 -1.08 -21.52
CA LYS A 37 -15.07 -1.59 -22.46
C LYS A 37 -14.50 -2.20 -23.73
N GLY A 38 -13.18 -2.05 -23.96
CA GLY A 38 -12.49 -2.60 -25.11
C GLY A 38 -12.75 -1.85 -26.42
N SER A 39 -13.14 -0.57 -26.37
CA SER A 39 -13.24 0.24 -27.58
C SER A 39 -11.85 0.46 -28.20
N PRO A 40 -11.73 0.67 -29.52
CA PRO A 40 -10.44 0.90 -30.18
C PRO A 40 -9.68 2.10 -29.61
N GLU A 41 -10.39 3.12 -29.14
CA GLU A 41 -9.82 4.33 -28.52
C GLU A 41 -9.29 4.04 -27.12
N GLU A 42 -10.03 3.26 -26.32
CA GLU A 42 -9.57 2.79 -25.00
C GLU A 42 -8.35 1.88 -25.13
N LEU A 43 -8.29 1.01 -26.14
CA LEU A 43 -7.11 0.16 -26.36
C LEU A 43 -5.88 0.96 -26.77
N ALA A 44 -6.05 2.10 -27.46
CA ALA A 44 -4.97 3.01 -27.83
C ALA A 44 -4.37 3.78 -26.63
N ASN A 45 -5.15 3.99 -25.56
CA ASN A 45 -4.76 4.71 -24.33
C ASN A 45 -4.80 3.81 -23.08
N GLY A 46 -4.79 2.50 -23.25
CA GLY A 46 -5.08 1.54 -22.20
C GLY A 46 -4.12 1.59 -21.00
N TYR A 47 -2.83 1.76 -21.23
CA TYR A 47 -1.86 1.89 -20.14
C TYR A 47 -1.97 3.25 -19.42
N SER A 48 -2.25 4.32 -20.15
CA SER A 48 -2.43 5.67 -19.61
C SER A 48 -3.66 5.73 -18.71
N GLU A 49 -4.80 5.18 -19.14
CA GLU A 49 -6.03 5.04 -18.35
C GLU A 49 -5.80 4.19 -17.11
N LEU A 50 -5.12 3.05 -17.25
CA LEU A 50 -4.81 2.13 -16.17
C LEU A 50 -3.96 2.81 -15.10
N LEU A 51 -2.87 3.48 -15.48
CA LEU A 51 -1.97 4.19 -14.58
C LEU A 51 -2.61 5.44 -13.95
N TYR A 52 -3.66 6.00 -14.55
CA TYR A 52 -4.47 7.05 -13.94
C TYR A 52 -5.45 6.49 -12.90
N SER A 53 -6.11 5.37 -13.19
CA SER A 53 -7.18 4.80 -12.35
C SER A 53 -6.65 4.07 -11.12
N VAL A 54 -5.52 3.38 -11.25
CA VAL A 54 -4.91 2.56 -10.18
C VAL A 54 -4.66 3.35 -8.90
N PRO A 55 -4.06 4.56 -8.88
CA PRO A 55 -3.85 5.35 -7.68
C PRO A 55 -5.12 5.67 -6.88
N VAL A 56 -6.26 5.85 -7.55
CA VAL A 56 -7.55 6.12 -6.89
C VAL A 56 -8.03 4.87 -6.14
N ILE A 57 -7.89 3.70 -6.75
CA ILE A 57 -8.27 2.42 -6.13
C ILE A 57 -7.30 2.05 -5.01
N HIS A 58 -6.01 2.38 -5.16
CA HIS A 58 -5.01 2.27 -4.08
C HIS A 58 -5.46 3.02 -2.83
N ALA A 59 -5.93 4.26 -2.97
CA ALA A 59 -6.38 5.07 -1.84
C ALA A 59 -7.54 4.43 -1.06
N ILE A 60 -8.32 3.54 -1.70
CA ILE A 60 -9.42 2.82 -1.05
C ILE A 60 -8.95 1.49 -0.41
N MET A 61 -8.22 0.67 -1.17
CA MET A 61 -7.95 -0.71 -0.77
C MET A 61 -6.70 -0.85 0.09
N LEU A 62 -5.60 -0.15 -0.26
CA LEU A 62 -4.32 -0.36 0.39
C LEU A 62 -4.25 0.13 1.84
N PRO A 63 -4.88 1.25 2.27
CA PRO A 63 -4.88 1.64 3.68
C PRO A 63 -5.50 0.60 4.60
N VAL A 64 -6.60 -0.03 4.15
CA VAL A 64 -7.25 -1.11 4.90
C VAL A 64 -6.35 -2.34 4.96
N LEU A 65 -5.77 -2.74 3.82
CA LEU A 65 -4.84 -3.88 3.77
C LEU A 65 -3.63 -3.67 4.68
N MET A 66 -2.98 -2.50 4.63
CA MET A 66 -1.82 -2.18 5.48
C MET A 66 -2.19 -2.23 6.97
N SER A 67 -3.37 -1.75 7.34
CA SER A 67 -3.87 -1.82 8.72
C SER A 67 -4.14 -3.25 9.16
N VAL A 68 -4.66 -4.10 8.30
CA VAL A 68 -4.87 -5.53 8.57
C VAL A 68 -3.54 -6.26 8.76
N LEU A 69 -2.56 -6.06 7.86
CA LEU A 69 -1.25 -6.71 7.94
C LEU A 69 -0.51 -6.29 9.22
N ALA A 70 -0.47 -4.99 9.52
CA ALA A 70 0.15 -4.46 10.74
C ALA A 70 -0.51 -5.03 12.01
N SER A 71 -1.84 -5.09 12.04
CA SER A 71 -2.60 -5.63 13.16
C SER A 71 -2.32 -7.11 13.39
N ARG A 72 -2.32 -7.91 12.35
CA ARG A 72 -2.05 -9.35 12.42
C ARG A 72 -0.65 -9.68 12.90
N LEU A 73 0.32 -8.82 12.56
CA LEU A 73 1.72 -9.03 12.92
C LEU A 73 1.96 -8.92 14.45
N TRP A 74 1.15 -8.12 15.15
CA TRP A 74 1.32 -7.85 16.59
C TRP A 74 0.27 -8.50 17.49
N ASP A 75 -0.97 -8.59 17.03
CA ASP A 75 -2.12 -8.99 17.85
C ASP A 75 -2.02 -10.43 18.39
N MET A 76 -1.38 -11.34 17.66
CA MET A 76 -1.20 -12.72 18.10
C MET A 76 -0.40 -12.83 19.41
N GLU A 77 0.56 -11.95 19.61
CA GLU A 77 1.41 -11.96 20.81
C GLU A 77 0.72 -11.26 21.99
N ASN A 78 -0.15 -10.29 21.70
CA ASN A 78 -0.96 -9.62 22.73
C ASN A 78 -2.03 -10.53 23.32
N ARG A 79 -2.75 -11.30 22.49
CA ARG A 79 -3.88 -12.11 22.92
C ARG A 79 -3.55 -13.22 23.92
N GLY A 80 -2.32 -13.66 24.00
CA GLY A 80 -1.92 -14.76 24.86
C GLY A 80 -1.03 -14.38 26.03
N ASN A 81 -0.82 -13.08 26.32
CA ASN A 81 0.26 -12.61 27.22
C ASN A 81 1.64 -13.22 26.87
N MET A 82 1.78 -13.67 25.62
CA MET A 82 2.97 -14.35 25.12
C MET A 82 4.17 -13.40 25.03
N GLN A 83 3.94 -12.09 25.04
CA GLN A 83 5.01 -11.09 24.99
C GLN A 83 6.01 -11.25 26.14
N LYS A 84 5.52 -11.50 27.38
CA LYS A 84 6.37 -11.74 28.53
C LYS A 84 7.30 -12.93 28.31
N LEU A 85 6.75 -14.02 27.81
CA LEU A 85 7.51 -15.23 27.52
C LEU A 85 8.51 -15.02 26.37
N LEU A 86 8.11 -14.32 25.31
CA LEU A 86 8.98 -14.05 24.16
C LEU A 86 10.18 -13.17 24.54
N TYR A 87 9.98 -12.19 25.43
CA TYR A 87 11.06 -11.32 25.89
C TYR A 87 12.07 -12.02 26.84
N THR A 88 11.69 -13.15 27.44
CA THR A 88 12.63 -13.99 28.19
C THR A 88 13.46 -14.90 27.27
N LEU A 89 12.90 -15.27 26.10
CA LEU A 89 13.52 -16.20 25.15
C LEU A 89 14.35 -15.50 24.07
N GLN A 90 13.97 -14.27 23.68
CA GLN A 90 14.60 -13.52 22.60
C GLN A 90 14.78 -12.05 22.95
N SER A 91 15.85 -11.43 22.43
CA SER A 91 16.04 -9.99 22.58
C SER A 91 14.95 -9.21 21.82
N ARG A 92 14.43 -8.14 22.43
CA ARG A 92 13.42 -7.25 21.84
C ARG A 92 13.84 -6.75 20.45
N ARG A 93 15.16 -6.50 20.27
CA ARG A 93 15.76 -6.09 19.00
C ARG A 93 15.56 -7.13 17.90
N SER A 94 15.83 -8.40 18.19
CA SER A 94 15.69 -9.49 17.20
C SER A 94 14.23 -9.73 16.84
N LEU A 95 13.33 -9.66 17.82
CA LEU A 95 11.90 -9.84 17.62
C LEU A 95 11.31 -8.73 16.75
N PHE A 96 11.59 -7.47 17.08
CA PHE A 96 11.13 -6.32 16.30
C PHE A 96 11.68 -6.34 14.86
N ALA A 97 12.98 -6.57 14.71
CA ALA A 97 13.60 -6.66 13.38
C ALA A 97 13.00 -7.78 12.53
N GLY A 98 12.70 -8.94 13.13
CA GLY A 98 12.01 -10.04 12.45
C GLY A 98 10.64 -9.63 11.91
N LYS A 99 9.85 -8.90 12.72
CA LYS A 99 8.53 -8.39 12.34
C LYS A 99 8.61 -7.33 11.23
N VAL A 100 9.51 -6.37 11.36
CA VAL A 100 9.71 -5.32 10.34
C VAL A 100 10.14 -5.91 9.01
N LEU A 101 11.08 -6.85 9.02
CA LEU A 101 11.52 -7.54 7.80
C LEU A 101 10.38 -8.35 7.18
N PHE A 102 9.58 -9.04 8.00
CA PHE A 102 8.46 -9.81 7.50
C PHE A 102 7.35 -8.90 6.93
N GLY A 103 6.95 -7.84 7.64
CA GLY A 103 6.00 -6.85 7.14
C GLY A 103 6.49 -6.16 5.86
N GLY A 104 7.79 -5.83 5.78
CA GLY A 104 8.40 -5.32 4.55
C GLY A 104 8.32 -6.30 3.38
N LEU A 105 8.50 -7.60 3.64
CA LEU A 105 8.32 -8.65 2.64
C LEU A 105 6.87 -8.72 2.15
N GLU A 106 5.89 -8.65 3.06
CA GLU A 106 4.46 -8.65 2.70
C GLU A 106 4.12 -7.46 1.80
N ILE A 107 4.57 -6.26 2.15
CA ILE A 107 4.35 -5.04 1.37
C ILE A 107 5.00 -5.14 0.00
N PHE A 108 6.24 -5.63 -0.07
CA PHE A 108 6.94 -5.87 -1.33
C PHE A 108 6.18 -6.88 -2.20
N LEU A 109 5.69 -7.96 -1.61
CA LEU A 109 4.94 -9.00 -2.31
C LEU A 109 3.61 -8.48 -2.85
N VAL A 110 2.87 -7.66 -2.08
CA VAL A 110 1.65 -6.97 -2.53
C VAL A 110 1.95 -6.13 -3.77
N THR A 111 2.95 -5.24 -3.68
CA THR A 111 3.30 -4.34 -4.79
C THR A 111 3.81 -5.12 -6.01
N PHE A 112 4.61 -6.16 -5.80
CA PHE A 112 5.13 -6.99 -6.89
C PHE A 112 4.03 -7.75 -7.63
N VAL A 113 3.13 -8.42 -6.89
CA VAL A 113 1.99 -9.16 -7.45
C VAL A 113 1.08 -8.22 -8.24
N GLU A 114 0.84 -7.04 -7.69
CA GLU A 114 0.02 -6.02 -8.33
C GLU A 114 0.61 -5.55 -9.66
N MET A 115 1.89 -5.14 -9.67
CA MET A 115 2.55 -4.69 -10.89
C MET A 115 2.60 -5.80 -11.95
N ALA A 116 2.89 -7.03 -11.55
CA ALA A 116 2.87 -8.17 -12.45
C ALA A 116 1.47 -8.43 -13.03
N ALA A 117 0.42 -8.32 -12.21
CA ALA A 117 -0.95 -8.52 -12.64
C ALA A 117 -1.45 -7.39 -13.56
N LEU A 118 -1.05 -6.13 -13.33
CA LEU A 118 -1.35 -5.00 -14.22
C LEU A 118 -0.69 -5.16 -15.60
N ILE A 119 0.55 -5.61 -15.65
CA ILE A 119 1.25 -5.90 -16.92
C ILE A 119 0.55 -7.05 -17.65
N LEU A 120 0.17 -8.10 -16.92
CA LEU A 120 -0.56 -9.23 -17.50
C LEU A 120 -1.92 -8.79 -18.05
N LEU A 121 -2.64 -7.93 -17.31
CA LEU A 121 -3.92 -7.36 -17.74
C LEU A 121 -3.78 -6.62 -19.07
N GLY A 122 -2.80 -5.73 -19.21
CA GLY A 122 -2.55 -4.99 -20.44
C GLY A 122 -2.30 -5.91 -21.66
N ASN A 123 -1.53 -6.99 -21.44
CA ASN A 123 -1.29 -8.00 -22.48
C ASN A 123 -2.56 -8.78 -22.83
N LEU A 124 -3.39 -9.13 -21.86
CA LEU A 124 -4.64 -9.88 -22.08
C LEU A 124 -5.71 -9.04 -22.80
N HIS A 125 -5.78 -7.73 -22.50
CA HIS A 125 -6.70 -6.81 -23.17
C HIS A 125 -6.22 -6.36 -24.56
N GLY A 126 -4.94 -6.64 -24.89
CA GLY A 126 -4.38 -6.30 -26.19
C GLY A 126 -4.20 -4.79 -26.38
N TYR A 127 -3.74 -4.07 -25.35
CA TYR A 127 -3.43 -2.64 -25.44
C TYR A 127 -2.42 -2.38 -26.56
N THR A 128 -2.72 -1.41 -27.43
CA THR A 128 -1.90 -1.04 -28.57
C THR A 128 -0.91 0.07 -28.23
N GLU A 129 -1.09 0.72 -27.06
CA GLU A 129 -0.17 1.73 -26.54
C GLU A 129 1.21 1.14 -26.25
N SER A 130 2.28 1.90 -26.48
CA SER A 130 3.64 1.49 -26.11
C SER A 130 3.77 1.38 -24.59
N PHE A 131 4.35 0.27 -24.10
CA PHE A 131 4.49 0.02 -22.65
C PHE A 131 5.31 1.10 -21.95
N PRO A 132 4.71 1.87 -21.01
CA PRO A 132 5.38 2.97 -20.34
C PRO A 132 6.17 2.48 -19.11
N GLY A 133 7.27 1.75 -19.33
CA GLY A 133 8.03 1.09 -18.26
C GLY A 133 8.55 2.04 -17.16
N GLY A 134 8.91 3.28 -17.53
CA GLY A 134 9.35 4.28 -16.55
C GLY A 134 8.26 4.71 -15.57
N GLN A 135 7.04 4.90 -16.07
CA GLN A 135 5.87 5.26 -15.26
C GLN A 135 5.41 4.10 -14.37
N PHE A 136 5.48 2.85 -14.87
CA PHE A 136 5.23 1.66 -14.05
C PHE A 136 6.22 1.54 -12.89
N LEU A 137 7.51 1.74 -13.15
CA LEU A 137 8.53 1.72 -12.09
C LEU A 137 8.29 2.84 -11.07
N TYR A 138 7.97 4.04 -11.54
CA TYR A 138 7.64 5.16 -10.66
C TYR A 138 6.42 4.83 -9.79
N LEU A 139 5.33 4.32 -10.37
CA LEU A 139 4.15 3.89 -9.63
C LEU A 139 4.50 2.83 -8.57
N ALA A 140 5.30 1.82 -8.92
CA ALA A 140 5.71 0.78 -7.99
C ALA A 140 6.49 1.35 -6.78
N VAL A 141 7.44 2.27 -7.03
CA VAL A 141 8.22 2.92 -5.97
C VAL A 141 7.32 3.80 -5.08
N CYS A 142 6.41 4.57 -5.68
CA CYS A 142 5.47 5.41 -4.93
C CYS A 142 4.52 4.56 -4.08
N THR A 143 3.94 3.51 -4.65
CA THR A 143 3.06 2.58 -3.94
C THR A 143 3.78 1.92 -2.77
N LEU A 144 5.01 1.46 -2.97
CA LEU A 144 5.82 0.87 -1.91
C LEU A 144 6.11 1.86 -0.77
N ALA A 145 6.46 3.10 -1.10
CA ALA A 145 6.75 4.14 -0.11
C ALA A 145 5.51 4.50 0.72
N VAL A 146 4.35 4.68 0.09
CA VAL A 146 3.09 4.99 0.78
C VAL A 146 2.63 3.81 1.62
N ASN A 147 2.71 2.58 1.10
CA ASN A 147 2.36 1.37 1.85
C ASN A 147 3.22 1.21 3.11
N LEU A 148 4.53 1.46 3.03
CA LEU A 148 5.41 1.44 4.20
C LEU A 148 5.00 2.48 5.25
N MET A 149 4.69 3.70 4.82
CA MET A 149 4.23 4.77 5.71
C MET A 149 2.92 4.37 6.42
N LEU A 150 1.94 3.88 5.68
CA LEU A 150 0.65 3.45 6.22
C LEU A 150 0.77 2.24 7.14
N PHE A 151 1.61 1.27 6.77
CA PHE A 151 1.88 0.10 7.59
C PHE A 151 2.51 0.48 8.94
N PHE A 152 3.56 1.32 8.96
CA PHE A 152 4.19 1.72 10.20
C PHE A 152 3.30 2.64 11.04
N SER A 153 2.44 3.45 10.43
CA SER A 153 1.43 4.23 11.17
C SER A 153 0.42 3.33 11.87
N ALA A 154 -0.12 2.34 11.15
CA ALA A 154 -1.04 1.36 11.72
C ALA A 154 -0.35 0.50 12.79
N PHE A 155 0.88 0.07 12.55
CA PHE A 155 1.69 -0.70 13.50
C PHE A 155 1.92 0.08 14.80
N LEU A 156 2.22 1.38 14.69
CA LEU A 156 2.37 2.27 15.85
C LEU A 156 1.08 2.37 16.65
N ILE A 157 -0.08 2.50 15.99
CA ILE A 157 -1.38 2.54 16.66
C ILE A 157 -1.64 1.25 17.44
N VAL A 158 -1.33 0.09 16.84
CA VAL A 158 -1.47 -1.22 17.52
C VAL A 158 -0.57 -1.32 18.74
N LEU A 159 0.68 -0.81 18.64
CA LEU A 159 1.61 -0.78 19.77
C LEU A 159 1.11 0.05 20.95
N PHE A 160 0.53 1.22 20.69
CA PHE A 160 0.02 2.10 21.74
C PHE A 160 -1.33 1.66 22.31
N ALA A 161 -2.23 1.19 21.45
CA ALA A 161 -3.56 0.78 21.86
C ALA A 161 -3.59 -0.62 22.52
N GLY A 162 -2.55 -1.44 22.30
CA GLY A 162 -2.54 -2.84 22.74
C GLY A 162 -3.64 -3.71 22.09
N ASN A 163 -4.31 -3.18 21.07
CA ASN A 163 -5.45 -3.80 20.38
C ASN A 163 -5.43 -3.44 18.90
N SER A 164 -5.89 -4.36 18.06
CA SER A 164 -5.98 -4.20 16.60
C SER A 164 -7.12 -3.28 16.14
N LEU A 165 -8.21 -3.16 16.90
CA LEU A 165 -9.42 -2.43 16.49
C LEU A 165 -9.15 -0.96 16.11
N PRO A 166 -8.43 -0.15 16.92
CA PRO A 166 -8.16 1.24 16.55
C PRO A 166 -7.42 1.39 15.22
N ALA A 167 -6.44 0.53 14.95
CA ALA A 167 -5.68 0.56 13.71
C ALA A 167 -6.57 0.24 12.50
N LEU A 168 -7.45 -0.75 12.63
CA LEU A 168 -8.43 -1.10 11.58
C LEU A 168 -9.43 0.04 11.34
N CYS A 169 -9.97 0.64 12.41
CA CYS A 169 -10.87 1.80 12.28
C CYS A 169 -10.19 2.97 11.57
N VAL A 170 -8.95 3.29 11.95
CA VAL A 170 -8.17 4.36 11.30
C VAL A 170 -7.88 4.01 9.83
N GLY A 171 -7.60 2.74 9.52
CA GLY A 171 -7.42 2.28 8.14
C GLY A 171 -8.66 2.45 7.28
N ILE A 172 -9.84 2.08 7.79
CA ILE A 172 -11.13 2.22 7.07
C ILE A 172 -11.51 3.69 6.90
N VAL A 173 -11.46 4.48 7.97
CA VAL A 173 -11.74 5.93 7.90
C VAL A 173 -10.73 6.62 6.99
N GLY A 174 -9.45 6.25 7.09
CA GLY A 174 -8.38 6.73 6.25
C GLY A 174 -8.61 6.43 4.77
N ALA A 175 -9.08 5.22 4.43
CA ALA A 175 -9.43 4.85 3.05
C ALA A 175 -10.54 5.75 2.48
N LEU A 176 -11.58 6.05 3.27
CA LEU A 176 -12.64 6.98 2.86
C LEU A 176 -12.08 8.39 2.65
N LEU A 177 -11.28 8.90 3.60
CA LEU A 177 -10.63 10.20 3.46
C LEU A 177 -9.69 10.25 2.26
N GLY A 178 -8.96 9.16 2.00
CA GLY A 178 -8.09 9.00 0.84
C GLY A 178 -8.85 9.09 -0.46
N LEU A 179 -9.99 8.40 -0.57
CA LEU A 179 -10.88 8.49 -1.74
C LEU A 179 -11.38 9.92 -1.95
N PHE A 180 -11.91 10.54 -0.89
CA PHE A 180 -12.41 11.92 -0.99
C PHE A 180 -11.32 12.94 -1.32
N SER A 181 -10.05 12.65 -1.01
CA SER A 181 -8.93 13.53 -1.35
C SER A 181 -8.75 13.72 -2.86
N ALA A 182 -9.27 12.80 -3.68
CA ALA A 182 -9.29 12.95 -5.14
C ALA A 182 -10.09 14.16 -5.62
N PHE A 183 -11.10 14.56 -4.85
CA PHE A 183 -12.01 15.68 -5.18
C PHE A 183 -11.62 16.99 -4.51
N LEU A 184 -10.58 16.97 -3.67
CA LEU A 184 -10.11 18.14 -2.94
C LEU A 184 -9.04 18.90 -3.74
N PRO A 185 -8.92 20.23 -3.52
CA PRO A 185 -7.82 20.99 -4.07
C PRO A 185 -6.46 20.36 -3.69
N PRO A 186 -5.43 20.41 -4.57
CA PRO A 186 -4.13 19.78 -4.33
C PRO A 186 -3.49 20.13 -2.99
N ILE A 187 -3.64 21.37 -2.52
CA ILE A 187 -3.13 21.83 -1.22
C ILE A 187 -3.73 21.02 -0.07
N VAL A 188 -5.04 20.74 -0.12
CA VAL A 188 -5.75 20.02 0.95
C VAL A 188 -5.45 18.53 0.87
N SER A 189 -5.31 17.97 -0.33
CA SER A 189 -4.98 16.54 -0.52
C SER A 189 -3.63 16.16 0.10
N TYR A 190 -2.67 17.09 0.20
CA TYR A 190 -1.38 16.84 0.87
C TYR A 190 -1.49 16.64 2.40
N PHE A 191 -2.61 17.04 3.02
CA PHE A 191 -2.86 16.78 4.45
C PHE A 191 -3.50 15.41 4.71
N VAL A 192 -3.86 14.66 3.66
CA VAL A 192 -4.50 13.35 3.76
C VAL A 192 -3.53 12.24 3.38
N PRO A 193 -2.78 11.66 4.31
CA PRO A 193 -1.71 10.70 4.00
C PRO A 193 -2.22 9.42 3.33
N TRP A 194 -3.45 9.01 3.60
CA TRP A 194 -4.07 7.83 2.96
C TRP A 194 -4.36 8.03 1.47
N GLY A 195 -4.47 9.28 1.02
CA GLY A 195 -4.69 9.66 -0.38
C GLY A 195 -3.41 9.95 -1.18
N TYR A 196 -2.21 9.82 -0.62
CA TYR A 196 -0.95 10.16 -1.28
C TYR A 196 -0.68 9.40 -2.59
N PHE A 197 -1.36 8.28 -2.81
CA PHE A 197 -1.30 7.57 -4.08
C PHE A 197 -1.73 8.46 -5.26
N ILE A 198 -2.72 9.34 -5.08
CA ILE A 198 -3.31 10.18 -6.13
C ILE A 198 -2.35 11.27 -6.60
N PRO A 199 -1.80 12.16 -5.71
CA PRO A 199 -0.82 13.15 -6.15
C PRO A 199 0.54 12.56 -6.54
N LEU A 200 0.81 11.30 -6.24
CA LEU A 200 1.95 10.52 -6.72
C LEU A 200 1.64 9.74 -8.00
N GLY A 201 0.44 9.85 -8.56
CA GLY A 201 0.09 9.24 -9.84
C GLY A 201 0.92 9.82 -10.98
N ALA A 202 1.25 8.97 -11.96
CA ALA A 202 2.07 9.33 -13.11
C ALA A 202 1.29 9.99 -14.25
N TYR A 203 -0.02 9.91 -14.23
CA TYR A 203 -0.91 10.43 -15.27
C TYR A 203 -2.00 11.34 -14.68
N GLU A 204 -2.45 12.29 -15.49
CA GLU A 204 -3.59 13.17 -15.19
C GLU A 204 -4.50 13.29 -16.42
N VAL A 205 -5.73 13.70 -16.22
CA VAL A 205 -6.64 14.02 -17.33
C VAL A 205 -6.16 15.32 -17.97
N ALA A 206 -5.74 15.23 -19.23
CA ALA A 206 -5.27 16.39 -19.99
C ALA A 206 -6.43 17.14 -20.64
N ASP A 207 -7.38 16.40 -21.21
CA ASP A 207 -8.55 16.99 -21.85
C ASP A 207 -9.75 16.01 -21.78
N TRP A 208 -10.95 16.58 -21.74
CA TRP A 208 -12.21 15.87 -21.81
C TRP A 208 -13.07 16.42 -22.93
N GLU A 209 -13.24 15.67 -23.97
CA GLU A 209 -14.13 16.04 -25.07
C GLU A 209 -15.57 15.52 -24.82
N GLU A 210 -16.48 16.44 -24.48
CA GLU A 210 -17.88 16.09 -24.16
C GLU A 210 -18.63 15.47 -25.34
N ALA A 211 -18.29 15.86 -26.57
CA ALA A 211 -18.99 15.41 -27.77
C ALA A 211 -18.75 13.92 -28.10
N THR A 212 -17.54 13.43 -27.85
CA THR A 212 -17.11 12.06 -28.13
C THR A 212 -17.03 11.20 -26.87
N HIS A 213 -17.18 11.79 -25.68
CA HIS A 213 -16.94 11.15 -24.38
C HIS A 213 -15.53 10.55 -24.26
N THR A 214 -14.56 11.10 -25.00
CA THR A 214 -13.17 10.64 -24.96
C THR A 214 -12.36 11.42 -23.94
N VAL A 215 -11.55 10.70 -23.15
CA VAL A 215 -10.63 11.27 -22.17
C VAL A 215 -9.21 11.10 -22.70
N THR A 216 -8.47 12.19 -22.80
CA THR A 216 -7.06 12.14 -23.12
C THR A 216 -6.23 12.25 -21.84
N TYR A 217 -5.26 11.35 -21.70
CA TYR A 217 -4.38 11.29 -20.53
C TYR A 217 -3.03 11.94 -20.84
N GLY A 218 -2.62 12.85 -19.97
CA GLY A 218 -1.30 13.47 -20.02
C GLY A 218 -0.34 12.87 -19.00
N VAL A 219 0.94 12.80 -19.35
CA VAL A 219 1.96 12.37 -18.38
C VAL A 219 2.20 13.49 -17.38
N ARG A 220 1.92 13.20 -16.11
CA ARG A 220 2.23 14.10 -15.00
C ARG A 220 3.70 14.02 -14.65
N GLY A 221 4.32 15.16 -14.32
CA GLY A 221 5.68 15.20 -13.78
C GLY A 221 5.80 14.45 -12.46
N CYS A 222 6.90 13.73 -12.27
CA CYS A 222 7.16 12.99 -11.03
C CYS A 222 7.20 13.93 -9.82
N ASN A 223 6.38 13.66 -8.80
CA ASN A 223 6.34 14.44 -7.56
C ASN A 223 7.40 13.93 -6.55
N TRP A 224 8.68 14.22 -6.84
CA TRP A 224 9.81 13.80 -6.00
C TRP A 224 9.74 14.41 -4.58
N GLY A 225 9.17 15.60 -4.44
CA GLY A 225 9.02 16.26 -3.13
C GLY A 225 8.12 15.46 -2.19
N LEU A 226 6.94 15.05 -2.66
CA LEU A 226 6.02 14.23 -1.86
C LEU A 226 6.57 12.81 -1.64
N LEU A 227 7.24 12.22 -2.62
CA LEU A 227 7.87 10.91 -2.47
C LEU A 227 8.95 10.92 -1.39
N THR A 228 9.86 11.89 -1.41
CA THR A 228 10.91 12.02 -0.38
C THR A 228 10.31 12.28 1.00
N PHE A 229 9.28 13.14 1.09
CA PHE A 229 8.54 13.35 2.33
C PHE A 229 7.95 12.03 2.87
N THR A 230 7.29 11.25 2.02
CA THR A 230 6.69 9.95 2.40
C THR A 230 7.74 8.96 2.92
N VAL A 231 8.89 8.88 2.27
CA VAL A 231 10.02 8.02 2.70
C VAL A 231 10.58 8.47 4.05
N VAL A 232 10.78 9.78 4.24
CA VAL A 232 11.27 10.33 5.52
C VAL A 232 10.28 10.05 6.65
N VAL A 233 8.98 10.27 6.42
CA VAL A 233 7.93 9.97 7.40
C VAL A 233 7.90 8.47 7.73
N SER A 234 8.01 7.58 6.74
CA SER A 234 8.11 6.14 6.96
C SER A 234 9.28 5.78 7.88
N GLY A 235 10.45 6.37 7.64
CA GLY A 235 11.63 6.17 8.47
C GLY A 235 11.46 6.67 9.91
N LEU A 236 10.82 7.83 10.07
CA LEU A 236 10.49 8.38 11.39
C LEU A 236 9.50 7.49 12.15
N LEU A 237 8.45 7.03 11.50
CA LEU A 237 7.48 6.12 12.09
C LEU A 237 8.13 4.80 12.51
N LEU A 238 8.98 4.21 11.66
CA LEU A 238 9.76 3.03 12.00
C LEU A 238 10.63 3.26 13.23
N TYR A 239 11.32 4.41 13.31
CA TYR A 239 12.14 4.76 14.46
C TYR A 239 11.30 4.92 15.75
N ILE A 240 10.14 5.55 15.67
CA ILE A 240 9.22 5.69 16.81
C ILE A 240 8.70 4.31 17.24
N CYS A 241 8.33 3.43 16.33
CA CYS A 241 7.94 2.04 16.64
C CYS A 241 9.06 1.30 17.36
N TRP A 242 10.30 1.46 16.88
CA TRP A 242 11.47 0.88 17.51
C TRP A 242 11.65 1.37 18.97
N CYS A 243 11.60 2.68 19.17
CA CYS A 243 11.73 3.27 20.52
C CYS A 243 10.60 2.82 21.45
N SER A 244 9.36 2.71 20.92
CA SER A 244 8.20 2.26 21.69
C SER A 244 8.36 0.82 22.17
N VAL A 245 8.82 -0.09 21.31
CA VAL A 245 9.06 -1.49 21.71
C VAL A 245 10.18 -1.63 22.73
N GLN A 246 11.20 -0.77 22.67
CA GLN A 246 12.29 -0.79 23.65
C GLN A 246 11.85 -0.31 25.05
N ARG A 247 10.87 0.59 25.13
CA ARG A 247 10.37 1.19 26.37
C ARG A 247 9.22 0.42 27.02
N GLN A 248 8.62 -0.56 26.34
CA GLN A 248 7.58 -1.38 26.94
C GLN A 248 8.13 -2.12 28.16
N GLU A 249 7.67 -1.73 29.36
CA GLU A 249 7.90 -2.47 30.60
C GLU A 249 6.93 -3.65 30.62
N VAL A 250 7.46 -4.84 30.90
CA VAL A 250 6.70 -6.11 30.90
C VAL A 250 6.50 -6.59 32.34
#